data_57984f773753473b8f3a7f93fef556f8
#
_entry.id   57984f773753473b8f3a7f93fef556f8
#
_cell.length_a   1.000
_cell.length_b   1.000
_cell.length_c   1.000
_cell.angle_alpha   90.00
_cell.angle_beta   90.00
_cell.angle_gamma   90.00
#
_symmetry.space_group_name_H-M   'P 1'
#
loop_
_entity.id
_entity.type
_entity.pdbx_description
1 polymer ?
#
loop_
_entity_poly.entity_id
_entity_poly.type
_entity_poly.pdbx_seq_one_letter_code
_entity_poly.pdbx_strand_id
1 'polypeptide(L)'
;MTAKEIIAYMESLRNEEQRRVLMGFFKTGPGEYGEGDEFLGLKVPQTREIVKAVAKDIALEEIPTLLLSKWHEVRLCGLLILVAKFSALAERPKVERERLTEKTNEKDAPLEYTEEAIRGRDEILSLYLKYAERANNWDLVDLSVPKILGHWLLLPTKITPLPTSPRGGDVKRQVLDELAQSDNLWKQRMSMVCTWKTSQMGDPSWCLRYAEIHLHHPHDLMHKAVGWMLREMGKRCSMDLLREFLRQHVHEMPRTMLRYAIEKMSDSERQYWLKI
;
A
#
# COMPACT_ATOMS: atom_id res chain seq x y z
N MET A 1 -20.73 -11.59 11.75
CA MET A 1 -20.23 -10.70 12.81
C MET A 1 -20.29 -9.28 12.27
N THR A 2 -20.89 -8.36 13.00
CA THR A 2 -21.00 -6.94 12.65
C THR A 2 -19.72 -6.18 13.05
N ALA A 3 -19.53 -4.99 12.50
CA ALA A 3 -18.40 -4.12 12.88
C ALA A 3 -18.41 -3.80 14.39
N LYS A 4 -19.59 -3.57 14.98
CA LYS A 4 -19.71 -3.29 16.42
C LYS A 4 -19.27 -4.47 17.29
N GLU A 5 -19.62 -5.69 16.90
CA GLU A 5 -19.17 -6.92 17.60
C GLU A 5 -17.65 -7.10 17.50
N ILE A 6 -17.06 -6.80 16.33
CA ILE A 6 -15.60 -6.84 16.13
C ILE A 6 -14.91 -5.81 17.02
N ILE A 7 -15.40 -4.57 17.06
CA ILE A 7 -14.84 -3.52 17.92
C ILE A 7 -14.91 -3.93 19.38
N ALA A 8 -16.08 -4.36 19.87
CA ALA A 8 -16.25 -4.80 21.26
C ALA A 8 -15.32 -5.98 21.63
N TYR A 9 -15.15 -6.93 20.70
CA TYR A 9 -14.20 -8.03 20.90
C TYR A 9 -12.76 -7.53 20.98
N MET A 10 -12.33 -6.64 20.06
CA MET A 10 -10.98 -6.08 20.09
C MET A 10 -10.72 -5.25 21.35
N GLU A 11 -11.71 -4.49 21.82
CA GLU A 11 -11.63 -3.74 23.08
C GLU A 11 -11.49 -4.66 24.29
N SER A 12 -12.12 -5.83 24.28
CA SER A 12 -11.99 -6.83 25.36
C SER A 12 -10.58 -7.43 25.47
N LEU A 13 -9.80 -7.36 24.38
CA LEU A 13 -8.41 -7.84 24.32
C LEU A 13 -7.38 -6.76 24.69
N ARG A 14 -7.82 -5.60 25.16
CA ARG A 14 -6.97 -4.44 25.46
C ARG A 14 -5.81 -4.79 26.38
N ASN A 15 -4.62 -4.27 26.06
CA ASN A 15 -3.40 -4.46 26.85
C ASN A 15 -2.70 -3.10 27.07
N GLU A 16 -2.78 -2.59 28.30
CA GLU A 16 -2.27 -1.26 28.65
C GLU A 16 -0.74 -1.15 28.58
N GLU A 17 -0.01 -2.21 28.90
CA GLU A 17 1.45 -2.21 28.80
C GLU A 17 1.88 -2.12 27.33
N GLN A 18 1.34 -2.98 26.47
CA GLN A 18 1.63 -2.97 25.05
C GLN A 18 1.15 -1.67 24.39
N ARG A 19 0.02 -1.11 24.83
CA ARG A 19 -0.50 0.17 24.35
C ARG A 19 0.54 1.29 24.51
N ARG A 20 1.16 1.42 25.68
CA ARG A 20 2.19 2.44 25.94
C ARG A 20 3.39 2.26 25.00
N VAL A 21 3.81 1.01 24.78
CA VAL A 21 4.90 0.71 23.83
C VAL A 21 4.54 1.15 22.41
N LEU A 22 3.31 0.81 21.94
CA LEU A 22 2.87 1.17 20.59
C LEU A 22 2.74 2.69 20.42
N MET A 23 2.18 3.40 21.39
CA MET A 23 2.06 4.86 21.31
C MET A 23 3.42 5.53 21.15
N GLY A 24 4.44 5.11 21.89
CA GLY A 24 5.82 5.61 21.71
C GLY A 24 6.44 5.24 20.36
N PHE A 25 6.20 4.01 19.91
CA PHE A 25 6.72 3.52 18.62
C PHE A 25 6.10 4.25 17.42
N PHE A 26 4.79 4.49 17.45
CA PHE A 26 4.03 5.16 16.38
C PHE A 26 4.00 6.70 16.53
N LYS A 27 4.77 7.23 17.46
CA LYS A 27 4.96 8.67 17.58
C LYS A 27 3.65 9.44 17.73
N THR A 28 2.89 9.17 18.81
CA THR A 28 1.58 9.77 19.06
C THR A 28 1.61 11.02 19.95
N GLY A 29 2.80 11.47 20.33
CA GLY A 29 2.99 12.67 21.14
C GLY A 29 2.64 13.98 20.40
N PRO A 30 2.51 15.10 21.12
CA PRO A 30 2.22 16.39 20.50
C PRO A 30 3.26 16.79 19.44
N GLY A 31 2.82 17.20 18.25
CA GLY A 31 3.66 17.58 17.11
C GLY A 31 4.31 16.40 16.36
N GLU A 32 4.05 15.16 16.76
CA GLU A 32 4.55 13.96 16.06
C GLU A 32 3.57 13.51 14.98
N TYR A 33 4.05 12.71 14.02
CA TYR A 33 3.25 12.30 12.83
C TYR A 33 2.03 11.42 13.15
N GLY A 34 1.98 10.78 14.31
CA GLY A 34 0.87 9.97 14.81
C GLY A 34 0.06 10.65 15.91
N GLU A 35 0.20 11.98 16.07
CA GLU A 35 -0.52 12.74 17.10
C GLU A 35 -2.02 12.45 17.07
N GLY A 36 -2.58 12.20 18.27
CA GLY A 36 -4.00 11.94 18.44
C GLY A 36 -4.44 10.51 18.09
N ASP A 37 -3.52 9.62 17.67
CA ASP A 37 -3.85 8.22 17.41
C ASP A 37 -3.97 7.43 18.72
N GLU A 38 -5.04 6.64 18.86
CA GLU A 38 -5.33 5.84 20.05
C GLU A 38 -5.15 4.35 19.76
N PHE A 39 -4.58 3.63 20.73
CA PHE A 39 -4.25 2.21 20.61
C PHE A 39 -4.98 1.36 21.67
N LEU A 40 -5.31 0.12 21.32
CA LEU A 40 -5.77 -0.92 22.23
C LEU A 40 -4.61 -1.70 22.83
N GLY A 41 -3.47 -1.75 22.17
CA GLY A 41 -2.31 -2.55 22.56
C GLY A 41 -2.31 -3.93 21.93
N LEU A 42 -2.92 -4.11 20.76
CA LEU A 42 -2.91 -5.36 20.02
C LEU A 42 -1.76 -5.41 19.02
N LYS A 43 -1.07 -6.54 18.96
CA LYS A 43 -0.03 -6.77 17.95
C LYS A 43 -0.65 -7.15 16.60
N VAL A 44 0.02 -6.81 15.49
CA VAL A 44 -0.44 -7.14 14.13
C VAL A 44 -0.84 -8.62 13.95
N PRO A 45 -0.12 -9.62 14.49
CA PRO A 45 -0.57 -11.01 14.41
C PRO A 45 -1.95 -11.25 15.02
N GLN A 46 -2.27 -10.64 16.18
CA GLN A 46 -3.59 -10.75 16.82
C GLN A 46 -4.69 -10.15 15.93
N THR A 47 -4.45 -8.96 15.36
CA THR A 47 -5.37 -8.35 14.40
C THR A 47 -5.58 -9.26 13.18
N ARG A 48 -4.52 -9.90 12.66
CA ARG A 48 -4.62 -10.83 11.52
C ARG A 48 -5.44 -12.08 11.82
N GLU A 49 -5.39 -12.62 13.03
CA GLU A 49 -6.24 -13.75 13.43
C GLU A 49 -7.72 -13.34 13.44
N ILE A 50 -8.04 -12.14 13.93
CA ILE A 50 -9.41 -11.60 13.88
C ILE A 50 -9.85 -11.45 12.42
N VAL A 51 -9.04 -10.83 11.57
CA VAL A 51 -9.33 -10.68 10.14
C VAL A 51 -9.61 -12.03 9.49
N LYS A 52 -8.78 -13.04 9.75
CA LYS A 52 -8.96 -14.40 9.22
C LYS A 52 -10.29 -15.01 9.60
N ALA A 53 -10.75 -14.75 10.81
CA ALA A 53 -12.03 -15.27 11.31
C ALA A 53 -13.25 -14.58 10.66
N VAL A 54 -13.15 -13.28 10.32
CA VAL A 54 -14.33 -12.48 9.96
C VAL A 54 -14.37 -12.02 8.50
N ALA A 55 -13.24 -11.97 7.80
CA ALA A 55 -13.14 -11.31 6.49
C ALA A 55 -14.06 -11.91 5.43
N LYS A 56 -14.34 -13.22 5.49
CA LYS A 56 -15.23 -13.90 4.55
C LYS A 56 -16.68 -13.44 4.70
N ASP A 57 -17.16 -13.32 5.91
CA ASP A 57 -18.59 -13.21 6.21
C ASP A 57 -19.06 -11.78 6.50
N ILE A 58 -18.16 -10.87 6.86
CA ILE A 58 -18.51 -9.47 7.10
C ILE A 58 -18.93 -8.78 5.80
N ALA A 59 -20.05 -8.05 5.82
CA ALA A 59 -20.51 -7.27 4.68
C ALA A 59 -19.60 -6.05 4.42
N LEU A 60 -19.51 -5.61 3.16
CA LEU A 60 -18.64 -4.48 2.78
C LEU A 60 -19.11 -3.17 3.44
N GLU A 61 -20.42 -3.03 3.63
CA GLU A 61 -21.08 -1.89 4.26
C GLU A 61 -20.74 -1.69 5.74
N GLU A 62 -20.22 -2.73 6.41
CA GLU A 62 -19.77 -2.67 7.79
C GLU A 62 -18.35 -2.06 7.92
N ILE A 63 -17.54 -2.12 6.86
CA ILE A 63 -16.14 -1.70 6.88
C ILE A 63 -15.95 -0.22 7.23
N PRO A 64 -16.78 0.73 6.76
CA PRO A 64 -16.68 2.13 7.17
C PRO A 64 -16.69 2.33 8.69
N THR A 65 -17.48 1.55 9.43
CA THR A 65 -17.54 1.61 10.90
C THR A 65 -16.18 1.26 11.53
N LEU A 66 -15.47 0.27 10.98
CA LEU A 66 -14.13 -0.08 11.43
C LEU A 66 -13.10 1.00 11.07
N LEU A 67 -13.15 1.53 9.84
CA LEU A 67 -12.22 2.56 9.36
C LEU A 67 -12.40 3.89 10.09
N LEU A 68 -13.61 4.22 10.54
CA LEU A 68 -13.89 5.45 11.29
C LEU A 68 -13.59 5.33 12.79
N SER A 69 -13.21 4.13 13.26
CA SER A 69 -12.84 3.93 14.66
C SER A 69 -11.69 4.83 15.10
N LYS A 70 -11.72 5.27 16.35
CA LYS A 70 -10.59 5.96 16.98
C LYS A 70 -9.39 5.03 17.21
N TRP A 71 -9.63 3.73 17.37
CA TRP A 71 -8.60 2.75 17.64
C TRP A 71 -7.80 2.40 16.39
N HIS A 72 -6.49 2.55 16.47
CA HIS A 72 -5.55 2.23 15.39
C HIS A 72 -5.72 0.79 14.89
N GLU A 73 -5.73 -0.18 15.78
CA GLU A 73 -5.80 -1.61 15.42
C GLU A 73 -7.17 -1.99 14.84
N VAL A 74 -8.23 -1.27 15.18
CA VAL A 74 -9.56 -1.47 14.56
C VAL A 74 -9.54 -0.96 13.12
N ARG A 75 -8.92 0.19 12.85
CA ARG A 75 -8.72 0.67 11.48
C ARG A 75 -7.84 -0.30 10.67
N LEU A 76 -6.76 -0.79 11.28
CA LEU A 76 -5.93 -1.83 10.67
C LEU A 76 -6.74 -3.09 10.33
N CYS A 77 -7.61 -3.53 11.24
CA CYS A 77 -8.50 -4.67 11.00
C CYS A 77 -9.39 -4.41 9.77
N GLY A 78 -10.04 -3.25 9.67
CA GLY A 78 -10.86 -2.86 8.53
C GLY A 78 -10.08 -2.86 7.21
N LEU A 79 -8.87 -2.28 7.19
CA LEU A 79 -7.99 -2.27 6.02
C LEU A 79 -7.56 -3.68 5.61
N LEU A 80 -7.20 -4.54 6.57
CA LEU A 80 -6.80 -5.92 6.27
C LEU A 80 -7.98 -6.80 5.81
N ILE A 81 -9.21 -6.52 6.24
CA ILE A 81 -10.42 -7.15 5.70
C ILE A 81 -10.60 -6.76 4.23
N LEU A 82 -10.45 -5.45 3.88
CA LEU A 82 -10.48 -5.02 2.48
C LEU A 82 -9.40 -5.72 1.65
N VAL A 83 -8.18 -5.86 2.19
CA VAL A 83 -7.09 -6.61 1.55
C VAL A 83 -7.51 -8.06 1.28
N ALA A 84 -8.11 -8.74 2.26
CA ALA A 84 -8.52 -10.14 2.12
C ALA A 84 -9.61 -10.29 1.05
N LYS A 85 -10.64 -9.41 1.08
CA LYS A 85 -11.73 -9.41 0.09
C LYS A 85 -11.21 -9.09 -1.32
N PHE A 86 -10.36 -8.08 -1.47
CA PHE A 86 -9.74 -7.73 -2.75
C PHE A 86 -8.92 -8.88 -3.31
N SER A 87 -8.09 -9.51 -2.48
CA SER A 87 -7.24 -10.64 -2.89
C SER A 87 -8.07 -11.83 -3.38
N ALA A 88 -9.18 -12.14 -2.70
CA ALA A 88 -10.08 -13.21 -3.13
C ALA A 88 -10.68 -12.99 -4.52
N LEU A 89 -10.95 -11.73 -4.90
CA LEU A 89 -11.44 -11.34 -6.22
C LEU A 89 -10.32 -11.18 -7.27
N ALA A 90 -9.08 -11.06 -6.83
CA ALA A 90 -7.91 -10.90 -7.69
C ALA A 90 -7.23 -12.23 -8.03
N GLU A 91 -7.51 -13.29 -7.27
CA GLU A 91 -7.00 -14.64 -7.54
C GLU A 91 -7.84 -15.36 -8.58
N ARG A 92 -7.17 -16.13 -9.46
CA ARG A 92 -7.87 -17.05 -10.36
C ARG A 92 -8.63 -18.11 -9.56
N PRO A 93 -9.86 -18.47 -9.94
CA PRO A 93 -10.53 -19.64 -9.40
C PRO A 93 -9.64 -20.89 -9.54
N LYS A 94 -9.61 -21.72 -8.50
CA LYS A 94 -8.74 -22.92 -8.46
C LYS A 94 -8.96 -23.86 -9.66
N VAL A 95 -10.21 -24.01 -10.10
CA VAL A 95 -10.62 -24.83 -11.24
C VAL A 95 -10.03 -24.35 -12.57
N GLU A 96 -9.86 -23.04 -12.72
CA GLU A 96 -9.30 -22.43 -13.92
C GLU A 96 -7.76 -22.56 -13.95
N ARG A 97 -7.11 -22.50 -12.78
CA ARG A 97 -5.69 -22.80 -12.62
C ARG A 97 -5.37 -24.25 -13.00
N GLU A 98 -6.17 -25.21 -12.56
CA GLU A 98 -5.98 -26.65 -12.85
C GLU A 98 -6.23 -26.96 -14.33
N ARG A 99 -7.25 -26.37 -14.97
CA ARG A 99 -7.51 -26.50 -16.40
C ARG A 99 -6.42 -25.93 -17.31
N LEU A 100 -5.78 -24.86 -16.89
CA LEU A 100 -4.70 -24.21 -17.64
C LEU A 100 -3.37 -24.96 -17.52
N THR A 101 -3.09 -25.57 -16.36
CA THR A 101 -1.89 -26.39 -16.14
C THR A 101 -1.97 -27.74 -16.90
N GLU A 102 -3.17 -28.25 -17.18
CA GLU A 102 -3.35 -29.50 -17.94
C GLU A 102 -3.35 -29.31 -19.46
N LYS A 103 -3.64 -28.11 -19.97
CA LYS A 103 -3.85 -27.91 -21.43
C LYS A 103 -2.76 -27.16 -22.17
N THR A 104 -1.89 -26.40 -21.48
CA THR A 104 -0.88 -25.57 -22.15
C THR A 104 0.37 -25.38 -21.32
N ASN A 105 1.53 -25.46 -22.01
CA ASN A 105 2.80 -24.86 -21.52
C ASN A 105 2.76 -23.32 -21.52
N GLU A 106 1.57 -22.72 -21.50
CA GLU A 106 1.34 -21.30 -21.60
C GLU A 106 1.31 -20.64 -20.21
N LYS A 107 2.49 -20.23 -19.77
CA LYS A 107 2.62 -19.24 -18.69
C LYS A 107 2.02 -17.86 -19.05
N ASP A 108 1.61 -17.67 -20.31
CA ASP A 108 1.29 -16.37 -20.91
C ASP A 108 -0.18 -16.20 -21.34
N ALA A 109 -1.10 -17.11 -20.97
CA ALA A 109 -2.51 -16.89 -21.26
C ALA A 109 -3.05 -15.65 -20.52
N PRO A 110 -3.73 -14.71 -21.21
CA PRO A 110 -4.30 -13.54 -20.59
C PRO A 110 -5.22 -13.93 -19.43
N LEU A 111 -5.10 -13.21 -18.30
CA LEU A 111 -5.99 -13.38 -17.15
C LEU A 111 -7.37 -12.86 -17.53
N GLU A 112 -8.31 -13.75 -17.86
CA GLU A 112 -9.71 -13.38 -17.99
C GLU A 112 -10.34 -13.32 -16.60
N TYR A 113 -10.75 -12.11 -16.19
CA TYR A 113 -11.51 -11.90 -14.99
C TYR A 113 -12.99 -11.74 -15.33
N THR A 114 -13.86 -12.33 -14.50
CA THR A 114 -15.30 -12.11 -14.65
C THR A 114 -15.64 -10.64 -14.40
N GLU A 115 -16.70 -10.14 -15.04
CA GLU A 115 -17.17 -8.78 -14.83
C GLU A 115 -17.55 -8.51 -13.37
N GLU A 116 -18.06 -9.52 -12.68
CA GLU A 116 -18.38 -9.46 -11.26
C GLU A 116 -17.11 -9.25 -10.41
N ALA A 117 -16.04 -9.99 -10.69
CA ALA A 117 -14.76 -9.82 -9.99
C ALA A 117 -14.15 -8.44 -10.26
N ILE A 118 -14.26 -7.91 -11.48
CA ILE A 118 -13.79 -6.56 -11.80
C ILE A 118 -14.58 -5.53 -11.00
N ARG A 119 -15.92 -5.59 -11.03
CA ARG A 119 -16.79 -4.65 -10.28
C ARG A 119 -16.55 -4.71 -8.79
N GLY A 120 -16.47 -5.91 -8.21
CA GLY A 120 -16.21 -6.07 -6.77
C GLY A 120 -14.87 -5.50 -6.34
N ARG A 121 -13.81 -5.63 -7.16
CA ARG A 121 -12.52 -4.98 -6.89
C ARG A 121 -12.58 -3.46 -6.98
N ASP A 122 -13.28 -2.93 -7.99
CA ASP A 122 -13.44 -1.50 -8.17
C ASP A 122 -14.29 -0.88 -7.04
N GLU A 123 -15.27 -1.60 -6.52
CA GLU A 123 -16.05 -1.20 -5.34
C GLU A 123 -15.18 -1.15 -4.08
N ILE A 124 -14.36 -2.18 -3.84
CA ILE A 124 -13.42 -2.21 -2.72
C ILE A 124 -12.40 -1.07 -2.83
N LEU A 125 -11.85 -0.83 -4.02
CA LEU A 125 -10.93 0.28 -4.25
C LEU A 125 -11.60 1.63 -4.00
N SER A 126 -12.81 1.84 -4.51
CA SER A 126 -13.57 3.07 -4.31
C SER A 126 -13.83 3.33 -2.83
N LEU A 127 -14.18 2.29 -2.07
CA LEU A 127 -14.34 2.38 -0.62
C LEU A 127 -13.00 2.70 0.07
N TYR A 128 -11.92 2.03 -0.32
CA TYR A 128 -10.58 2.26 0.21
C TYR A 128 -10.12 3.71 -0.01
N LEU A 129 -10.27 4.24 -1.23
CA LEU A 129 -9.91 5.61 -1.57
C LEU A 129 -10.79 6.64 -0.85
N LYS A 130 -12.09 6.38 -0.70
CA LYS A 130 -13.01 7.24 0.07
C LYS A 130 -12.56 7.44 1.51
N TYR A 131 -11.98 6.41 2.12
CA TYR A 131 -11.49 6.45 3.50
C TYR A 131 -9.95 6.46 3.60
N ALA A 132 -9.25 6.88 2.54
CA ALA A 132 -7.79 6.89 2.48
C ALA A 132 -7.15 7.67 3.64
N GLU A 133 -7.76 8.77 4.08
CA GLU A 133 -7.28 9.58 5.22
C GLU A 133 -7.30 8.82 6.56
N ARG A 134 -8.06 7.72 6.64
CA ARG A 134 -8.11 6.88 7.84
C ARG A 134 -6.95 5.88 7.94
N ALA A 135 -6.18 5.69 6.87
CA ALA A 135 -4.89 5.02 6.90
C ALA A 135 -3.78 6.01 7.30
N ASN A 136 -3.96 6.62 8.45
CA ASN A 136 -3.20 7.77 8.95
C ASN A 136 -1.94 7.39 9.74
N ASN A 137 -1.28 6.30 9.36
CA ASN A 137 0.04 5.94 9.84
C ASN A 137 0.75 5.03 8.80
N TRP A 138 2.08 4.95 8.90
CA TRP A 138 2.90 4.22 7.91
C TRP A 138 2.55 2.73 7.83
N ASP A 139 2.26 2.05 8.92
CA ASP A 139 1.92 0.63 8.93
C ASP A 139 0.55 0.35 8.29
N LEU A 140 -0.44 1.24 8.50
CA LEU A 140 -1.75 1.16 7.87
C LEU A 140 -1.63 1.26 6.34
N VAL A 141 -0.78 2.17 5.86
CA VAL A 141 -0.46 2.33 4.44
C VAL A 141 0.31 1.11 3.91
N ASP A 142 1.42 0.77 4.55
CA ASP A 142 2.37 -0.23 4.04
C ASP A 142 1.78 -1.65 4.04
N LEU A 143 0.85 -1.96 4.95
CA LEU A 143 0.19 -3.26 5.01
C LEU A 143 -1.00 -3.41 4.06
N SER A 144 -1.61 -2.32 3.59
CA SER A 144 -2.81 -2.35 2.74
C SER A 144 -2.56 -1.94 1.29
N VAL A 145 -1.84 -0.85 1.07
CA VAL A 145 -1.69 -0.19 -0.24
C VAL A 145 -1.11 -1.11 -1.33
N PRO A 146 0.01 -1.83 -1.10
CA PRO A 146 0.56 -2.70 -2.14
C PRO A 146 -0.41 -3.79 -2.59
N LYS A 147 -1.31 -4.20 -1.71
CA LYS A 147 -2.22 -5.33 -1.92
C LYS A 147 -3.56 -4.93 -2.54
N ILE A 148 -3.98 -3.68 -2.35
CA ILE A 148 -5.20 -3.13 -2.96
C ILE A 148 -4.80 -2.25 -4.15
N LEU A 149 -4.32 -1.05 -3.91
CA LEU A 149 -3.99 -0.07 -4.95
C LEU A 149 -2.88 -0.57 -5.88
N GLY A 150 -1.78 -1.09 -5.33
CA GLY A 150 -0.67 -1.63 -6.12
C GLY A 150 -1.08 -2.83 -6.97
N HIS A 151 -1.93 -3.71 -6.45
CA HIS A 151 -2.44 -4.85 -7.21
C HIS A 151 -3.45 -4.40 -8.29
N TRP A 152 -4.32 -3.43 -7.99
CA TRP A 152 -5.26 -2.86 -8.94
C TRP A 152 -4.56 -2.24 -10.16
N LEU A 153 -3.37 -1.65 -10.02
CA LEU A 153 -2.60 -1.12 -11.14
C LEU A 153 -2.33 -2.17 -12.24
N LEU A 154 -2.28 -3.43 -11.87
CA LEU A 154 -1.99 -4.56 -12.75
C LEU A 154 -3.25 -5.25 -13.32
N LEU A 155 -4.43 -4.89 -12.84
CA LEU A 155 -5.69 -5.57 -13.13
C LEU A 155 -6.60 -4.73 -14.03
N PRO A 156 -7.52 -5.34 -14.80
CA PRO A 156 -8.54 -4.59 -15.51
C PRO A 156 -9.49 -3.89 -14.54
N THR A 157 -10.02 -2.73 -14.93
CA THR A 157 -10.95 -1.90 -14.16
C THR A 157 -12.07 -1.37 -15.05
N LYS A 158 -13.23 -1.14 -14.47
CA LYS A 158 -14.39 -0.43 -15.08
C LYS A 158 -14.47 1.04 -14.60
N ILE A 159 -13.59 1.46 -13.69
CA ILE A 159 -13.53 2.86 -13.27
C ILE A 159 -13.14 3.70 -14.49
N THR A 160 -13.94 4.73 -14.76
CA THR A 160 -13.70 5.65 -15.87
C THR A 160 -12.97 6.91 -15.39
N PRO A 161 -12.10 7.51 -16.20
CA PRO A 161 -11.48 8.79 -15.89
C PRO A 161 -12.53 9.89 -15.70
N LEU A 162 -12.23 10.86 -14.82
CA LEU A 162 -13.08 12.05 -14.72
C LEU A 162 -13.07 12.83 -16.04
N PRO A 163 -14.23 13.43 -16.43
CA PRO A 163 -14.35 14.19 -17.69
C PRO A 163 -13.38 15.38 -17.80
N THR A 164 -12.87 15.86 -16.68
CA THR A 164 -11.93 16.99 -16.57
C THR A 164 -10.48 16.62 -16.83
N SER A 165 -10.16 15.34 -17.07
CA SER A 165 -8.79 14.94 -17.41
C SER A 165 -8.41 15.43 -18.81
N PRO A 166 -7.38 16.30 -18.96
CA PRO A 166 -7.06 16.98 -20.25
C PRO A 166 -6.60 16.04 -21.37
N ARG A 167 -6.47 14.74 -21.14
CA ARG A 167 -5.81 13.80 -22.08
C ARG A 167 -6.47 12.43 -22.18
N GLY A 168 -7.76 12.25 -22.00
CA GLY A 168 -8.37 10.89 -22.12
C GLY A 168 -7.51 9.82 -21.42
N GLY A 169 -7.02 10.13 -20.23
CA GLY A 169 -5.87 9.48 -19.66
C GLY A 169 -6.21 8.20 -18.93
N ASP A 170 -5.21 7.37 -18.75
CA ASP A 170 -5.22 6.18 -17.91
C ASP A 170 -5.76 6.55 -16.51
N VAL A 171 -6.94 6.05 -16.16
CA VAL A 171 -7.57 6.28 -14.86
C VAL A 171 -6.66 5.92 -13.69
N LYS A 172 -5.78 4.94 -13.87
CA LYS A 172 -4.82 4.51 -12.84
C LYS A 172 -3.81 5.60 -12.55
N ARG A 173 -3.31 6.25 -13.59
CA ARG A 173 -2.42 7.40 -13.46
C ARG A 173 -3.13 8.57 -12.79
N GLN A 174 -4.36 8.86 -13.18
CA GLN A 174 -5.13 9.94 -12.56
C GLN A 174 -5.29 9.72 -11.05
N VAL A 175 -5.70 8.53 -10.62
CA VAL A 175 -5.83 8.20 -9.18
C VAL A 175 -4.52 8.38 -8.42
N LEU A 176 -3.40 7.94 -8.99
CA LEU A 176 -2.11 8.09 -8.32
C LEU A 176 -1.61 9.54 -8.31
N ASP A 177 -1.82 10.29 -9.38
CA ASP A 177 -1.45 11.71 -9.46
C ASP A 177 -2.27 12.54 -8.45
N GLU A 178 -3.56 12.25 -8.27
CA GLU A 178 -4.41 12.87 -7.23
C GLU A 178 -3.91 12.55 -5.81
N LEU A 179 -3.52 11.31 -5.55
CA LEU A 179 -2.92 10.92 -4.27
C LEU A 179 -1.58 11.62 -4.03
N ALA A 180 -0.73 11.69 -5.06
CA ALA A 180 0.59 12.31 -4.96
C ALA A 180 0.54 13.82 -4.73
N GLN A 181 -0.48 14.50 -5.28
CA GLN A 181 -0.69 15.94 -5.18
C GLN A 181 -1.52 16.35 -3.94
N SER A 182 -1.98 15.41 -3.15
CA SER A 182 -2.75 15.68 -1.94
C SER A 182 -1.90 16.36 -0.88
N ASP A 183 -2.50 17.24 -0.06
CA ASP A 183 -1.85 17.82 1.13
C ASP A 183 -1.71 16.80 2.29
N ASN A 184 -2.28 15.61 2.16
CA ASN A 184 -2.23 14.56 3.17
C ASN A 184 -1.01 13.65 2.95
N LEU A 185 -0.09 13.63 3.92
CA LEU A 185 1.14 12.82 3.91
C LEU A 185 0.86 11.33 3.58
N TRP A 186 -0.21 10.76 4.11
CA TRP A 186 -0.51 9.35 3.96
C TRP A 186 -1.03 9.02 2.57
N LYS A 187 -1.82 9.91 1.97
CA LYS A 187 -2.22 9.81 0.55
C LYS A 187 -0.99 9.91 -0.38
N GLN A 188 -0.09 10.85 -0.11
CA GLN A 188 1.18 10.95 -0.85
C GLN A 188 1.99 9.66 -0.71
N ARG A 189 2.09 9.10 0.52
CA ARG A 189 2.76 7.83 0.74
C ARG A 189 2.10 6.67 0.00
N MET A 190 0.77 6.65 -0.13
CA MET A 190 0.03 5.65 -0.90
C MET A 190 0.47 5.62 -2.37
N SER A 191 0.64 6.79 -3.02
CA SER A 191 1.07 6.88 -4.41
C SER A 191 2.46 6.29 -4.66
N MET A 192 3.33 6.35 -3.64
CA MET A 192 4.67 5.76 -3.74
C MET A 192 4.68 4.27 -3.38
N VAL A 193 4.09 3.89 -2.25
CA VAL A 193 4.19 2.52 -1.73
C VAL A 193 3.43 1.51 -2.58
N CYS A 194 2.36 1.91 -3.30
CA CYS A 194 1.66 1.03 -4.24
C CYS A 194 2.58 0.47 -5.34
N THR A 195 3.63 1.22 -5.73
CA THR A 195 4.57 0.83 -6.79
C THR A 195 5.42 -0.39 -6.44
N TRP A 196 5.44 -0.81 -5.16
CA TRP A 196 6.06 -2.06 -4.75
C TRP A 196 5.51 -3.26 -5.53
N LYS A 197 4.17 -3.26 -5.77
CA LYS A 197 3.52 -4.38 -6.47
C LYS A 197 3.85 -4.41 -7.95
N THR A 198 3.90 -3.27 -8.64
CA THR A 198 4.28 -3.20 -10.05
C THR A 198 5.74 -3.60 -10.25
N SER A 199 6.64 -3.13 -9.38
CA SER A 199 8.05 -3.55 -9.37
C SER A 199 8.20 -5.06 -9.10
N GLN A 200 7.37 -5.65 -8.24
CA GLN A 200 7.34 -7.09 -8.00
C GLN A 200 7.01 -7.87 -9.28
N MET A 201 6.22 -7.30 -10.17
CA MET A 201 5.82 -7.89 -11.46
C MET A 201 6.72 -7.47 -12.62
N GLY A 202 7.84 -6.80 -12.35
CA GLY A 202 8.86 -6.44 -13.34
C GLY A 202 8.62 -5.11 -14.05
N ASP A 203 7.62 -4.30 -13.63
CA ASP A 203 7.38 -2.96 -14.19
C ASP A 203 7.97 -1.88 -13.28
N PRO A 204 9.09 -1.23 -13.68
CA PRO A 204 9.73 -0.16 -12.93
C PRO A 204 9.10 1.22 -13.16
N SER A 205 8.27 1.38 -14.19
CA SER A 205 7.83 2.69 -14.71
C SER A 205 7.10 3.53 -13.67
N TRP A 206 6.21 2.90 -12.89
CA TRP A 206 5.47 3.55 -11.82
C TRP A 206 6.40 4.00 -10.68
N CYS A 207 7.34 3.14 -10.29
CA CYS A 207 8.28 3.48 -9.22
C CYS A 207 9.16 4.67 -9.59
N LEU A 208 9.75 4.68 -10.78
CA LEU A 208 10.60 5.77 -11.26
C LEU A 208 9.83 7.09 -11.32
N ARG A 209 8.63 7.09 -11.93
CA ARG A 209 7.77 8.28 -12.02
C ARG A 209 7.45 8.89 -10.65
N TYR A 210 6.97 8.08 -9.70
CA TYR A 210 6.57 8.60 -8.39
C TYR A 210 7.76 8.88 -7.47
N ALA A 211 8.93 8.27 -7.71
CA ALA A 211 10.16 8.65 -7.04
C ALA A 211 10.61 10.07 -7.46
N GLU A 212 10.50 10.43 -8.74
CA GLU A 212 10.77 11.79 -9.23
C GLU A 212 9.78 12.81 -8.65
N ILE A 213 8.47 12.52 -8.65
CA ILE A 213 7.45 13.41 -8.07
C ILE A 213 7.72 13.71 -6.60
N HIS A 214 8.19 12.72 -5.84
CA HIS A 214 8.44 12.85 -4.41
C HIS A 214 9.91 13.10 -4.04
N LEU A 215 10.77 13.40 -5.02
CA LEU A 215 12.22 13.57 -4.81
C LEU A 215 12.53 14.64 -3.76
N HIS A 216 11.84 15.77 -3.84
CA HIS A 216 12.04 16.92 -2.94
C HIS A 216 10.99 17.01 -1.81
N HIS A 217 10.33 15.91 -1.52
CA HIS A 217 9.30 15.89 -0.46
C HIS A 217 9.92 16.27 0.91
N PRO A 218 9.29 17.17 1.71
CA PRO A 218 9.92 17.66 2.95
C PRO A 218 9.96 16.65 4.09
N HIS A 219 9.10 15.62 4.08
CA HIS A 219 8.89 14.74 5.21
C HIS A 219 9.76 13.47 5.17
N ASP A 220 10.47 13.16 6.28
CA ASP A 220 11.40 12.01 6.38
C ASP A 220 10.74 10.64 6.11
N LEU A 221 9.46 10.45 6.49
CA LEU A 221 8.73 9.22 6.17
C LEU A 221 8.52 9.01 4.68
N MET A 222 8.46 10.09 3.87
CA MET A 222 8.44 9.99 2.42
C MET A 222 9.82 9.67 1.86
N HIS A 223 10.88 10.26 2.41
CA HIS A 223 12.26 9.90 2.04
C HIS A 223 12.51 8.40 2.21
N LYS A 224 12.05 7.83 3.34
CA LYS A 224 12.11 6.39 3.61
C LYS A 224 11.29 5.59 2.60
N ALA A 225 10.07 6.03 2.28
CA ALA A 225 9.20 5.34 1.33
C ALA A 225 9.80 5.32 -0.07
N VAL A 226 10.25 6.47 -0.59
CA VAL A 226 10.87 6.58 -1.91
C VAL A 226 12.13 5.72 -1.99
N GLY A 227 13.04 5.86 -1.01
CA GLY A 227 14.26 5.07 -0.96
C GLY A 227 13.96 3.56 -0.89
N TRP A 228 12.97 3.15 -0.08
CA TRP A 228 12.55 1.75 0.00
C TRP A 228 12.00 1.25 -1.34
N MET A 229 11.13 2.00 -2.02
CA MET A 229 10.57 1.58 -3.30
C MET A 229 11.63 1.53 -4.41
N LEU A 230 12.55 2.50 -4.47
CA LEU A 230 13.70 2.46 -5.37
C LEU A 230 14.58 1.21 -5.15
N ARG A 231 14.86 0.86 -3.88
CA ARG A 231 15.58 -0.36 -3.53
C ARG A 231 14.85 -1.62 -4.01
N GLU A 232 13.55 -1.71 -3.79
CA GLU A 232 12.75 -2.87 -4.22
C GLU A 232 12.68 -2.95 -5.75
N MET A 233 12.56 -1.83 -6.45
CA MET A 233 12.62 -1.75 -7.91
C MET A 233 13.99 -2.21 -8.42
N GLY A 234 15.08 -1.71 -7.86
CA GLY A 234 16.43 -2.14 -8.21
C GLY A 234 16.63 -3.65 -8.06
N LYS A 235 16.14 -4.21 -6.95
CA LYS A 235 16.23 -5.64 -6.65
C LYS A 235 15.38 -6.51 -7.58
N ARG A 236 14.18 -6.06 -7.96
CA ARG A 236 13.18 -6.89 -8.64
C ARG A 236 13.12 -6.68 -10.14
N CYS A 237 13.40 -5.48 -10.61
CA CYS A 237 13.39 -5.13 -12.01
C CYS A 237 14.82 -5.05 -12.56
N SER A 238 15.60 -4.04 -12.13
CA SER A 238 16.94 -3.83 -12.64
C SER A 238 17.76 -2.93 -11.71
N MET A 239 18.90 -3.45 -11.25
CA MET A 239 19.89 -2.67 -10.49
C MET A 239 20.51 -1.55 -11.33
N ASP A 240 20.61 -1.74 -12.66
CA ASP A 240 21.14 -0.73 -13.55
C ASP A 240 20.18 0.46 -13.72
N LEU A 241 18.86 0.23 -13.70
CA LEU A 241 17.88 1.32 -13.64
C LEU A 241 17.98 2.11 -12.33
N LEU A 242 18.21 1.43 -11.20
CA LEU A 242 18.46 2.13 -9.93
C LEU A 242 19.75 2.97 -10.01
N ARG A 243 20.83 2.43 -10.57
CA ARG A 243 22.09 3.18 -10.76
C ARG A 243 21.90 4.38 -11.66
N GLU A 244 21.10 4.24 -12.72
CA GLU A 244 20.79 5.35 -13.63
C GLU A 244 20.01 6.46 -12.92
N PHE A 245 18.98 6.11 -12.17
CA PHE A 245 18.23 7.05 -11.34
C PHE A 245 19.16 7.79 -10.35
N LEU A 246 20.08 7.08 -9.71
CA LEU A 246 21.06 7.68 -8.78
C LEU A 246 22.00 8.64 -9.51
N ARG A 247 22.54 8.31 -10.71
CA ARG A 247 23.39 9.24 -11.47
C ARG A 247 22.71 10.56 -11.77
N GLN A 248 21.39 10.51 -12.04
CA GLN A 248 20.62 11.71 -12.39
C GLN A 248 20.27 12.54 -11.16
N HIS A 249 20.02 11.92 -10.00
CA HIS A 249 19.36 12.58 -8.88
C HIS A 249 20.14 12.59 -7.55
N VAL A 250 21.29 11.92 -7.44
CA VAL A 250 21.99 11.73 -6.15
C VAL A 250 22.30 13.04 -5.43
N HIS A 251 22.61 14.11 -6.17
CA HIS A 251 22.91 15.44 -5.61
C HIS A 251 21.69 16.16 -5.03
N GLU A 252 20.48 15.75 -5.43
CA GLU A 252 19.22 16.33 -5.00
C GLU A 252 18.51 15.46 -3.96
N MET A 253 18.90 14.18 -3.86
CA MET A 253 18.27 13.23 -2.95
C MET A 253 18.55 13.57 -1.49
N PRO A 254 17.50 13.62 -0.63
CA PRO A 254 17.71 13.61 0.82
C PRO A 254 18.54 12.41 1.26
N ARG A 255 19.45 12.60 2.21
CA ARG A 255 20.38 11.54 2.67
C ARG A 255 19.66 10.28 3.18
N THR A 256 18.51 10.44 3.84
CA THR A 256 17.68 9.31 4.25
C THR A 256 17.20 8.50 3.05
N MET A 257 16.70 9.17 2.00
CA MET A 257 16.23 8.53 0.77
C MET A 257 17.34 7.73 0.10
N LEU A 258 18.51 8.35 -0.08
CA LEU A 258 19.67 7.69 -0.67
C LEU A 258 20.09 6.44 0.13
N ARG A 259 20.21 6.54 1.47
CA ARG A 259 20.61 5.41 2.32
C ARG A 259 19.65 4.21 2.18
N TYR A 260 18.35 4.47 2.11
CA TYR A 260 17.34 3.41 1.88
C TYR A 260 17.45 2.81 0.48
N ALA A 261 17.65 3.63 -0.55
CA ALA A 261 17.75 3.16 -1.94
C ALA A 261 18.95 2.21 -2.16
N ILE A 262 20.09 2.52 -1.57
CA ILE A 262 21.36 1.77 -1.76
C ILE A 262 21.59 0.64 -0.75
N GLU A 263 20.68 0.40 0.19
CA GLU A 263 20.84 -0.55 1.32
C GLU A 263 21.28 -1.96 0.87
N LYS A 264 20.86 -2.42 -0.29
CA LYS A 264 21.16 -3.77 -0.83
C LYS A 264 22.32 -3.80 -1.83
N MET A 265 23.00 -2.70 -2.04
CA MET A 265 24.23 -2.64 -2.82
C MET A 265 25.43 -3.15 -2.00
N SER A 266 26.53 -3.49 -2.67
CA SER A 266 27.79 -3.86 -1.99
C SER A 266 28.31 -2.69 -1.14
N ASP A 267 29.12 -2.99 -0.13
CA ASP A 267 29.68 -1.95 0.74
C ASP A 267 30.52 -0.93 -0.02
N SER A 268 31.30 -1.38 -1.02
CA SER A 268 32.09 -0.50 -1.87
C SER A 268 31.21 0.45 -2.70
N GLU A 269 30.12 -0.07 -3.27
CA GLU A 269 29.18 0.73 -4.05
C GLU A 269 28.39 1.71 -3.17
N ARG A 270 27.96 1.28 -1.98
CA ARG A 270 27.32 2.17 -1.00
C ARG A 270 28.23 3.33 -0.60
N GLN A 271 29.52 3.05 -0.34
CA GLN A 271 30.49 4.09 0.00
C GLN A 271 30.72 5.06 -1.16
N TYR A 272 30.70 4.56 -2.39
CA TYR A 272 30.79 5.42 -3.58
C TYR A 272 29.63 6.43 -3.61
N TRP A 273 28.38 5.96 -3.55
CA TRP A 273 27.20 6.84 -3.59
C TRP A 273 27.06 7.78 -2.39
N LEU A 274 27.58 7.39 -1.22
CA LEU A 274 27.54 8.22 -0.02
C LEU A 274 28.58 9.35 -0.03
N LYS A 275 29.61 9.26 -0.86
CA LYS A 275 30.69 10.28 -0.98
C LYS A 275 30.37 11.36 -2.02
N ILE A 276 29.45 11.05 -2.94
CA ILE A 276 28.94 12.02 -3.90
C ILE A 276 28.02 13.00 -3.16
#